data_ea6ca1830c3ab16eeaba2e9093a4a8e8
#
_entry.id   ea6ca1830c3ab16eeaba2e9093a4a8e8
#
_cell.length_a   1.000
_cell.length_b   1.000
_cell.length_c   1.000
_cell.angle_alpha   90.00
_cell.angle_beta   90.00
_cell.angle_gamma   90.00
#
_symmetry.space_group_name_H-M   'P 1'
#
loop_
_entity.id
_entity.type
_entity.pdbx_description
1 polymer ?
#
loop_
_entity_poly.entity_id
_entity_poly.type
_entity_poly.pdbx_seq_one_letter_code
_entity_poly.pdbx_strand_id
1 'polypeptide(L)'
;MRSIAVLSLVLGVVSASPLKRWAYSMYFDLQGHRGGRGETIENTLPSFAWGLINGVTTLEMDLGLTKDGHLIVWHDENIDPTKCKDTGAVEEGDPMYPYVGKYIANLTLSQVKTLDCGSLRLDGFPLQEVYAGTKLSTLSEMFDFVSCATDEEVLFNIETKVDGDYHNLTRSAEDFVKAIGEVYGQYNIWDRVTHQSFEWLALVLSKELYPQLRTSALFDDSTIYKQLPNGSGGNLTTHGTGPSNWLAGLDIDTFPGDTIAERVVRAAASINADLISPSVTAGASSAVDPAEEGWIGLVNKTMVDTAHSLGLQVKPWTANRKNLFEYLFDIGVDGIITDYPHELRRLLEHKGTYPLAPVGDVGRIMGCLAKHNQYTETKGNGKGY
;
A
#
# COMPACT_ATOMS: atom_id res chain seq x y z
N MET A 1 66.05 21.92 23.02
CA MET A 1 65.20 21.81 21.83
C MET A 1 63.82 21.25 22.30
N ARG A 2 62.78 22.07 22.35
CA ARG A 2 61.42 21.66 22.77
C ARG A 2 60.61 21.51 21.50
N SER A 3 60.14 20.27 21.23
CA SER A 3 59.26 19.97 20.10
C SER A 3 57.81 20.37 20.50
N ILE A 4 57.21 21.25 19.70
CA ILE A 4 55.80 21.66 19.79
C ILE A 4 55.01 20.71 18.88
N ALA A 5 54.18 19.88 19.47
CA ALA A 5 53.20 19.07 18.73
C ALA A 5 52.01 19.94 18.35
N VAL A 6 51.75 20.11 17.06
CA VAL A 6 50.60 20.79 16.54
C VAL A 6 49.46 19.76 16.42
N LEU A 7 48.44 19.91 17.25
CA LEU A 7 47.23 19.10 17.21
C LEU A 7 46.27 19.70 16.15
N SER A 8 46.19 19.07 14.98
CA SER A 8 45.23 19.47 13.94
C SER A 8 43.85 18.96 14.28
N LEU A 9 42.96 19.86 14.66
CA LEU A 9 41.55 19.60 14.86
C LEU A 9 40.86 19.50 13.49
N VAL A 10 40.51 18.30 13.04
CA VAL A 10 39.66 18.12 11.86
C VAL A 10 38.22 18.35 12.29
N LEU A 11 37.70 19.54 12.02
CA LEU A 11 36.26 19.84 12.07
C LEU A 11 35.60 19.11 10.91
N GLY A 12 34.99 17.97 11.20
CA GLY A 12 34.05 17.32 10.29
C GLY A 12 32.85 18.22 10.05
N VAL A 13 32.78 18.80 8.87
CA VAL A 13 31.56 19.46 8.38
C VAL A 13 30.55 18.36 8.14
N VAL A 14 29.60 18.18 9.09
CA VAL A 14 28.39 17.43 8.83
C VAL A 14 27.62 18.25 7.81
N SER A 15 27.74 17.89 6.54
CA SER A 15 26.88 18.40 5.49
C SER A 15 25.47 17.91 5.79
N ALA A 16 24.64 18.75 6.38
CA ALA A 16 23.20 18.53 6.39
C ALA A 16 22.76 18.48 4.93
N SER A 17 22.43 17.28 4.44
CA SER A 17 21.78 17.12 3.14
C SER A 17 20.58 18.08 3.11
N PRO A 18 20.42 18.89 2.05
CA PRO A 18 19.22 19.71 1.95
C PRO A 18 18.03 18.74 2.02
N LEU A 19 17.12 18.99 2.96
CA LEU A 19 15.85 18.31 3.04
C LEU A 19 15.28 18.27 1.63
N LYS A 20 15.25 17.08 1.00
CA LYS A 20 14.64 16.89 -0.32
C LYS A 20 13.20 17.37 -0.16
N ARG A 21 12.88 18.51 -0.72
CA ARG A 21 11.50 18.99 -0.84
C ARG A 21 10.85 18.05 -1.85
N TRP A 22 10.30 16.97 -1.36
CA TRP A 22 9.31 16.21 -2.10
C TRP A 22 8.16 17.18 -2.38
N ALA A 23 7.54 17.10 -3.55
CA ALA A 23 6.31 17.80 -3.81
C ALA A 23 5.27 17.27 -2.82
N TYR A 24 5.21 17.87 -1.63
CA TYR A 24 4.11 17.64 -0.73
C TYR A 24 2.88 18.15 -1.45
N SER A 25 1.93 17.27 -1.72
CA SER A 25 0.61 17.70 -2.11
C SER A 25 0.19 18.81 -1.15
N MET A 26 -0.29 19.93 -1.67
CA MET A 26 -0.87 20.98 -0.82
C MET A 26 -2.17 20.50 -0.15
N TYR A 27 -2.65 19.33 -0.54
CA TYR A 27 -3.89 18.72 -0.09
C TYR A 27 -3.63 17.71 1.04
N PHE A 28 -4.64 17.48 1.88
CA PHE A 28 -4.63 16.37 2.82
C PHE A 28 -4.51 15.05 2.03
N ASP A 29 -3.65 14.15 2.49
CA ASP A 29 -3.43 12.90 1.77
C ASP A 29 -4.55 11.89 2.05
N LEU A 30 -5.62 12.01 1.28
CA LEU A 30 -6.72 11.07 1.21
C LEU A 30 -6.33 9.96 0.24
N GLN A 31 -6.10 8.74 0.76
CA GLN A 31 -5.71 7.60 -0.05
C GLN A 31 -6.87 6.62 -0.23
N GLY A 32 -7.20 6.32 -1.48
CA GLY A 32 -8.17 5.27 -1.82
C GLY A 32 -7.50 3.89 -1.77
N HIS A 33 -7.76 3.13 -0.69
CA HIS A 33 -7.23 1.78 -0.48
C HIS A 33 -7.69 0.85 -1.61
N ARG A 34 -6.74 0.34 -2.39
CA ARG A 34 -6.99 -0.46 -3.61
C ARG A 34 -7.96 0.23 -4.57
N GLY A 35 -7.87 1.57 -4.63
CA GLY A 35 -8.76 2.45 -5.39
C GLY A 35 -9.99 2.96 -4.61
N GLY A 36 -10.67 2.09 -3.88
CA GLY A 36 -11.90 2.37 -3.12
C GLY A 36 -12.69 1.10 -2.90
N ARG A 37 -12.05 0.11 -2.27
CA ARG A 37 -12.50 -1.27 -2.10
C ARG A 37 -13.88 -1.42 -1.46
N GLY A 38 -14.29 -0.46 -0.65
CA GLY A 38 -15.59 -0.50 0.03
C GLY A 38 -16.79 -0.44 -0.92
N GLU A 39 -16.61 0.19 -2.09
CA GLU A 39 -17.70 0.52 -3.03
C GLU A 39 -17.47 -0.03 -4.45
N THR A 40 -16.27 -0.50 -4.77
CA THR A 40 -15.90 -1.12 -6.06
C THR A 40 -14.98 -2.31 -5.85
N ILE A 41 -14.83 -3.18 -6.86
CA ILE A 41 -13.94 -4.35 -6.77
C ILE A 41 -12.49 -3.87 -6.71
N GLU A 42 -11.79 -4.24 -5.63
CA GLU A 42 -10.42 -3.82 -5.30
C GLU A 42 -9.40 -4.04 -6.42
N ASN A 43 -8.39 -3.17 -6.49
CA ASN A 43 -7.25 -3.32 -7.40
C ASN A 43 -7.64 -3.47 -8.88
N THR A 44 -8.74 -2.87 -9.30
CA THR A 44 -9.22 -2.86 -10.68
C THR A 44 -9.29 -1.44 -11.25
N LEU A 45 -9.27 -1.30 -12.57
CA LEU A 45 -9.43 0.02 -13.19
C LEU A 45 -10.76 0.72 -12.79
N PRO A 46 -11.90 0.01 -12.65
CA PRO A 46 -13.11 0.59 -12.05
C PRO A 46 -12.91 1.16 -10.65
N SER A 47 -12.14 0.48 -9.79
CA SER A 47 -11.85 0.97 -8.45
C SER A 47 -11.00 2.25 -8.46
N PHE A 48 -9.99 2.31 -9.31
CA PHE A 48 -9.19 3.52 -9.49
C PHE A 48 -9.99 4.67 -10.11
N ALA A 49 -10.89 4.37 -11.05
CA ALA A 49 -11.85 5.36 -11.55
C ALA A 49 -12.70 5.95 -10.43
N TRP A 50 -13.19 5.11 -9.52
CA TRP A 50 -13.96 5.54 -8.36
C TRP A 50 -13.15 6.43 -7.42
N GLY A 51 -11.91 6.05 -7.12
CA GLY A 51 -10.97 6.89 -6.37
C GLY A 51 -10.79 8.27 -6.99
N LEU A 52 -10.52 8.33 -8.30
CA LEU A 52 -10.36 9.59 -9.04
C LEU A 52 -11.64 10.45 -9.03
N ILE A 53 -12.80 9.86 -9.24
CA ILE A 53 -14.11 10.55 -9.18
C ILE A 53 -14.29 11.21 -7.83
N ASN A 54 -13.89 10.55 -6.75
CA ASN A 54 -13.98 11.06 -5.39
C ASN A 54 -12.81 11.99 -4.99
N GLY A 55 -11.92 12.32 -5.93
CA GLY A 55 -10.84 13.28 -5.69
C GLY A 55 -9.86 12.81 -4.61
N VAL A 56 -9.46 11.53 -4.65
CA VAL A 56 -8.33 11.07 -3.83
C VAL A 56 -7.06 11.80 -4.22
N THR A 57 -6.22 12.09 -3.25
CA THR A 57 -4.88 12.63 -3.48
C THR A 57 -3.94 11.53 -3.97
N THR A 58 -4.12 10.33 -3.43
CA THR A 58 -3.27 9.17 -3.69
C THR A 58 -4.13 7.94 -4.00
N LEU A 59 -3.80 7.26 -5.09
CA LEU A 59 -4.29 5.91 -5.37
C LEU A 59 -3.34 4.91 -4.69
N GLU A 60 -3.90 4.13 -3.80
CA GLU A 60 -3.17 3.04 -3.17
C GLU A 60 -3.50 1.72 -3.89
N MET A 61 -2.51 0.84 -4.03
CA MET A 61 -2.62 -0.44 -4.73
C MET A 61 -1.54 -1.43 -4.31
N ASP A 62 -1.82 -2.71 -4.57
CA ASP A 62 -0.94 -3.83 -4.30
C ASP A 62 -0.41 -4.44 -5.60
N LEU A 63 0.79 -5.02 -5.55
CA LEU A 63 1.42 -5.69 -6.69
C LEU A 63 1.79 -7.14 -6.38
N GLY A 64 1.34 -8.04 -7.25
CA GLY A 64 1.93 -9.37 -7.43
C GLY A 64 2.92 -9.38 -8.60
N LEU A 65 3.91 -10.28 -8.57
CA LEU A 65 4.89 -10.43 -9.67
C LEU A 65 4.76 -11.83 -10.28
N THR A 66 4.43 -11.88 -11.57
CA THR A 66 4.22 -13.13 -12.29
C THR A 66 5.51 -13.91 -12.51
N LYS A 67 5.38 -15.18 -12.91
CA LYS A 67 6.50 -16.06 -13.27
C LYS A 67 7.40 -15.46 -14.37
N ASP A 68 6.80 -14.79 -15.33
CA ASP A 68 7.46 -14.14 -16.47
C ASP A 68 7.79 -12.66 -16.25
N GLY A 69 7.74 -12.20 -14.98
CA GLY A 69 8.28 -10.90 -14.55
C GLY A 69 7.36 -9.70 -14.76
N HIS A 70 6.06 -9.89 -14.89
CA HIS A 70 5.10 -8.78 -15.03
C HIS A 70 4.47 -8.41 -13.68
N LEU A 71 4.44 -7.12 -13.37
CA LEU A 71 3.75 -6.57 -12.21
C LEU A 71 2.26 -6.52 -12.47
N ILE A 72 1.49 -7.24 -11.67
CA ILE A 72 0.02 -7.31 -11.72
C ILE A 72 -0.53 -6.58 -10.51
N VAL A 73 -1.52 -5.73 -10.73
CA VAL A 73 -2.24 -5.05 -9.63
C VAL A 73 -3.17 -6.05 -8.96
N TRP A 74 -2.70 -6.59 -7.83
CA TRP A 74 -3.35 -7.68 -7.09
C TRP A 74 -2.78 -7.81 -5.67
N HIS A 75 -3.65 -8.16 -4.69
CA HIS A 75 -3.25 -8.16 -3.27
C HIS A 75 -2.70 -9.50 -2.75
N ASP A 76 -3.36 -10.62 -3.10
CA ASP A 76 -3.06 -11.90 -2.45
C ASP A 76 -1.90 -12.63 -3.17
N GLU A 77 -1.19 -13.52 -2.49
CA GLU A 77 -0.13 -14.31 -3.14
C GLU A 77 -0.70 -15.24 -4.22
N ASN A 78 -1.93 -15.73 -4.01
CA ASN A 78 -2.65 -16.61 -4.95
C ASN A 78 -3.86 -15.91 -5.56
N ILE A 79 -4.39 -16.48 -6.63
CA ILE A 79 -5.68 -16.08 -7.20
C ILE A 79 -6.80 -16.58 -6.29
N ASP A 80 -7.40 -15.69 -5.51
CA ASP A 80 -8.44 -16.03 -4.54
C ASP A 80 -9.77 -16.38 -5.24
N PRO A 81 -10.35 -17.56 -4.94
CA PRO A 81 -11.62 -17.99 -5.53
C PRO A 81 -12.84 -17.13 -5.13
N THR A 82 -12.72 -16.33 -4.07
CA THR A 82 -13.77 -15.38 -3.68
C THR A 82 -13.73 -14.08 -4.50
N LYS A 83 -12.64 -13.84 -5.22
CA LYS A 83 -12.39 -12.60 -5.99
C LYS A 83 -12.39 -12.82 -7.51
N CYS A 84 -11.94 -13.99 -7.97
CA CYS A 84 -11.79 -14.27 -9.39
C CYS A 84 -12.43 -15.59 -9.82
N LYS A 85 -12.76 -15.65 -11.12
CA LYS A 85 -13.25 -16.86 -11.80
C LYS A 85 -12.34 -17.22 -12.97
N ASP A 86 -12.13 -18.51 -13.16
CA ASP A 86 -11.56 -19.02 -14.41
C ASP A 86 -12.56 -18.83 -15.56
N THR A 87 -12.10 -18.36 -16.72
CA THR A 87 -12.91 -18.24 -17.94
C THR A 87 -12.50 -19.22 -19.02
N GLY A 88 -11.28 -19.76 -18.95
CA GLY A 88 -10.72 -20.73 -19.87
C GLY A 88 -9.21 -20.80 -19.77
N ALA A 89 -8.63 -21.90 -20.21
CA ALA A 89 -7.18 -22.05 -20.33
C ALA A 89 -6.63 -21.16 -21.47
N VAL A 90 -5.39 -20.70 -21.32
CA VAL A 90 -4.68 -19.96 -22.39
C VAL A 90 -4.52 -20.81 -23.64
N GLU A 91 -4.25 -22.11 -23.45
CA GLU A 91 -4.13 -23.11 -24.52
C GLU A 91 -4.75 -24.42 -24.07
N GLU A 92 -5.17 -25.25 -25.05
CA GLU A 92 -5.74 -26.55 -24.76
C GLU A 92 -4.70 -27.47 -24.08
N GLY A 93 -5.09 -28.03 -22.92
CA GLY A 93 -4.22 -28.90 -22.14
C GLY A 93 -3.19 -28.18 -21.26
N ASP A 94 -3.30 -26.87 -21.05
CA ASP A 94 -2.42 -26.15 -20.12
C ASP A 94 -2.43 -26.82 -18.73
N PRO A 95 -1.29 -27.35 -18.25
CA PRO A 95 -1.21 -28.09 -16.98
C PRO A 95 -1.42 -27.21 -15.76
N MET A 96 -1.34 -25.89 -15.91
CA MET A 96 -1.59 -24.94 -14.81
C MET A 96 -3.08 -24.64 -14.62
N TYR A 97 -3.92 -24.89 -15.62
CA TYR A 97 -5.36 -24.67 -15.52
C TYR A 97 -6.04 -25.70 -14.60
N PRO A 98 -6.99 -25.29 -13.69
CA PRO A 98 -7.50 -23.94 -13.47
C PRO A 98 -6.48 -23.04 -12.74
N TYR A 99 -6.52 -21.73 -13.04
CA TYR A 99 -5.58 -20.74 -12.48
C TYR A 99 -6.02 -20.20 -11.11
N VAL A 100 -7.33 -20.20 -10.85
CA VAL A 100 -7.87 -19.86 -9.52
C VAL A 100 -7.28 -20.81 -8.47
N GLY A 101 -6.79 -20.25 -7.36
CA GLY A 101 -6.07 -20.95 -6.30
C GLY A 101 -4.56 -21.09 -6.52
N LYS A 102 -4.03 -20.71 -7.69
CA LYS A 102 -2.58 -20.75 -7.96
C LYS A 102 -1.91 -19.46 -7.52
N TYR A 103 -0.65 -19.57 -7.08
CA TYR A 103 0.17 -18.41 -6.74
C TYR A 103 0.51 -17.58 -7.99
N ILE A 104 0.44 -16.25 -7.88
CA ILE A 104 0.80 -15.32 -8.97
C ILE A 104 2.22 -15.60 -9.47
N ALA A 105 3.16 -15.88 -8.56
CA ALA A 105 4.56 -16.17 -8.88
C ALA A 105 4.75 -17.42 -9.78
N ASN A 106 3.73 -18.27 -9.90
CA ASN A 106 3.74 -19.48 -10.74
C ASN A 106 3.00 -19.32 -12.06
N LEU A 107 2.25 -18.22 -12.25
CA LEU A 107 1.47 -17.94 -13.45
C LEU A 107 2.18 -16.94 -14.36
N THR A 108 1.97 -17.09 -15.66
CA THR A 108 2.38 -16.09 -16.66
C THR A 108 1.34 -14.98 -16.78
N LEU A 109 1.74 -13.84 -17.34
CA LEU A 109 0.81 -12.75 -17.65
C LEU A 109 -0.38 -13.24 -18.50
N SER A 110 -0.10 -14.06 -19.54
CA SER A 110 -1.16 -14.56 -20.43
C SER A 110 -2.20 -15.40 -19.67
N GLN A 111 -1.78 -16.21 -18.69
CA GLN A 111 -2.67 -17.00 -17.84
C GLN A 111 -3.51 -16.11 -16.93
N VAL A 112 -2.88 -15.14 -16.26
CA VAL A 112 -3.58 -14.18 -15.39
C VAL A 112 -4.61 -13.35 -16.16
N LYS A 113 -4.31 -12.97 -17.39
CA LYS A 113 -5.21 -12.16 -18.25
C LYS A 113 -6.46 -12.92 -18.71
N THR A 114 -6.55 -14.24 -18.55
CA THR A 114 -7.80 -14.96 -18.84
C THR A 114 -8.85 -14.78 -17.74
N LEU A 115 -8.45 -14.51 -16.52
CA LEU A 115 -9.35 -14.46 -15.36
C LEU A 115 -10.43 -13.36 -15.47
N ASP A 116 -11.57 -13.60 -14.85
CA ASP A 116 -12.59 -12.59 -14.56
C ASP A 116 -12.54 -12.27 -13.06
N CYS A 117 -12.02 -11.09 -12.72
CA CYS A 117 -11.86 -10.62 -11.35
C CYS A 117 -12.75 -9.41 -11.03
N GLY A 118 -13.83 -9.20 -11.78
CA GLY A 118 -14.79 -8.14 -11.56
C GLY A 118 -16.22 -8.59 -11.30
N SER A 119 -16.51 -9.90 -11.42
CA SER A 119 -17.86 -10.45 -11.27
C SER A 119 -18.25 -10.81 -9.84
N LEU A 120 -17.29 -10.90 -8.92
CA LEU A 120 -17.54 -11.38 -7.56
C LEU A 120 -17.46 -10.20 -6.57
N ARG A 121 -18.56 -10.01 -5.83
CA ARG A 121 -18.60 -9.08 -4.70
C ARG A 121 -18.14 -9.79 -3.45
N LEU A 122 -17.29 -9.15 -2.66
CA LEU A 122 -16.88 -9.66 -1.36
C LEU A 122 -18.00 -9.48 -0.32
N ASP A 123 -18.30 -10.51 0.46
CA ASP A 123 -19.35 -10.49 1.49
C ASP A 123 -19.16 -9.37 2.52
N GLY A 124 -17.90 -9.05 2.85
CA GLY A 124 -17.54 -7.95 3.75
C GLY A 124 -17.79 -6.54 3.17
N PHE A 125 -18.08 -6.43 1.87
CA PHE A 125 -18.26 -5.15 1.17
C PHE A 125 -19.54 -5.14 0.34
N PRO A 126 -20.70 -5.06 0.99
CA PRO A 126 -22.01 -5.18 0.32
C PRO A 126 -22.32 -4.04 -0.66
N LEU A 127 -21.59 -2.93 -0.58
CA LEU A 127 -21.76 -1.77 -1.47
C LEU A 127 -20.92 -1.85 -2.75
N GLN A 128 -20.07 -2.88 -2.90
CA GLN A 128 -19.23 -3.01 -4.10
C GLN A 128 -20.07 -3.13 -5.36
N GLU A 129 -19.81 -2.25 -6.32
CA GLU A 129 -20.26 -2.41 -7.70
C GLU A 129 -19.37 -3.42 -8.43
N VAL A 130 -20.01 -4.36 -9.15
CA VAL A 130 -19.33 -5.38 -9.93
C VAL A 130 -19.26 -4.98 -11.40
N TYR A 131 -18.10 -5.28 -12.00
CA TYR A 131 -17.81 -5.02 -13.40
C TYR A 131 -17.40 -6.34 -14.07
N ALA A 132 -18.40 -7.15 -14.43
CA ALA A 132 -18.21 -8.51 -14.94
C ALA A 132 -17.25 -8.54 -16.14
N GLY A 133 -16.33 -9.49 -16.13
CA GLY A 133 -15.31 -9.65 -17.16
C GLY A 133 -14.06 -8.78 -17.00
N THR A 134 -14.00 -7.93 -15.96
CA THR A 134 -12.80 -7.13 -15.66
C THR A 134 -11.58 -8.02 -15.47
N LYS A 135 -10.49 -7.70 -16.16
CA LYS A 135 -9.20 -8.37 -16.09
C LYS A 135 -8.29 -7.71 -15.07
N LEU A 136 -7.38 -8.49 -14.49
CA LEU A 136 -6.30 -7.92 -13.69
C LEU A 136 -5.40 -7.06 -14.59
N SER A 137 -5.14 -5.83 -14.15
CA SER A 137 -4.28 -4.90 -14.87
C SER A 137 -2.82 -5.11 -14.53
N THR A 138 -1.93 -4.89 -15.48
CA THR A 138 -0.53 -4.63 -15.17
C THR A 138 -0.40 -3.22 -14.57
N LEU A 139 0.71 -2.97 -13.87
CA LEU A 139 1.03 -1.64 -13.36
C LEU A 139 1.09 -0.58 -14.49
N SER A 140 1.64 -0.95 -15.65
CA SER A 140 1.69 -0.07 -16.82
C SER A 140 0.29 0.27 -17.34
N GLU A 141 -0.60 -0.71 -17.46
CA GLU A 141 -1.98 -0.47 -17.90
C GLU A 141 -2.75 0.44 -16.93
N MET A 142 -2.46 0.34 -15.63
CA MET A 142 -3.04 1.23 -14.63
C MET A 142 -2.53 2.67 -14.80
N PHE A 143 -1.21 2.88 -15.03
CA PHE A 143 -0.67 4.22 -15.30
C PHE A 143 -1.20 4.81 -16.60
N ASP A 144 -1.35 4.01 -17.66
CA ASP A 144 -1.96 4.43 -18.92
C ASP A 144 -3.41 4.89 -18.72
N PHE A 145 -4.18 4.15 -17.92
CA PHE A 145 -5.54 4.53 -17.55
C PHE A 145 -5.57 5.86 -16.81
N VAL A 146 -4.77 6.04 -15.76
CA VAL A 146 -4.76 7.28 -14.97
C VAL A 146 -4.32 8.46 -15.83
N SER A 147 -3.33 8.29 -16.69
CA SER A 147 -2.86 9.35 -17.63
C SER A 147 -3.93 9.78 -18.63
N CYS A 148 -4.82 8.87 -19.02
CA CYS A 148 -6.00 9.20 -19.83
C CYS A 148 -7.07 9.92 -18.98
N ALA A 149 -7.31 9.43 -17.76
CA ALA A 149 -8.44 9.80 -16.92
C ALA A 149 -8.33 11.22 -16.34
N THR A 150 -7.12 11.72 -16.08
CA THR A 150 -6.92 13.03 -15.47
C THR A 150 -5.61 13.67 -15.89
N ASP A 151 -5.59 15.01 -15.92
CA ASP A 151 -4.37 15.82 -16.04
C ASP A 151 -3.88 16.32 -14.66
N GLU A 152 -4.64 16.05 -13.60
CA GLU A 152 -4.26 16.39 -12.24
C GLU A 152 -3.09 15.51 -11.77
N GLU A 153 -2.26 16.07 -10.91
CA GLU A 153 -1.18 15.33 -10.28
C GLU A 153 -1.71 14.39 -9.21
N VAL A 154 -1.90 13.12 -9.58
CA VAL A 154 -2.29 12.04 -8.66
C VAL A 154 -1.04 11.32 -8.17
N LEU A 155 -0.96 11.10 -6.87
CA LEU A 155 0.10 10.31 -6.24
C LEU A 155 -0.27 8.82 -6.20
N PHE A 156 0.75 7.98 -6.08
CA PHE A 156 0.60 6.53 -6.02
C PHE A 156 1.29 5.99 -4.76
N ASN A 157 0.59 5.18 -4.00
CA ASN A 157 1.14 4.42 -2.90
C ASN A 157 1.07 2.94 -3.28
N ILE A 158 2.22 2.31 -3.56
CA ILE A 158 2.29 1.03 -4.26
C ILE A 158 2.98 0.00 -3.37
N GLU A 159 2.22 -1.02 -2.95
CA GLU A 159 2.72 -2.11 -2.15
C GLU A 159 3.29 -3.24 -3.01
N THR A 160 4.48 -3.73 -2.66
CA THR A 160 4.98 -5.01 -3.16
C THR A 160 4.62 -6.12 -2.17
N LYS A 161 3.88 -7.11 -2.67
CA LYS A 161 3.43 -8.26 -1.86
C LYS A 161 4.53 -9.33 -1.82
N VAL A 162 5.50 -9.11 -0.93
CA VAL A 162 6.56 -10.06 -0.61
C VAL A 162 6.22 -10.72 0.71
N ASP A 163 6.22 -12.05 0.76
CA ASP A 163 6.03 -12.78 2.02
C ASP A 163 7.35 -12.89 2.77
N GLY A 164 7.41 -12.31 3.97
CA GLY A 164 8.60 -12.29 4.80
C GLY A 164 8.92 -13.62 5.49
N ASP A 165 7.93 -14.50 5.65
CA ASP A 165 8.09 -15.77 6.34
C ASP A 165 8.17 -16.97 5.36
N TYR A 166 7.43 -16.91 4.24
CA TYR A 166 7.32 -18.01 3.27
C TYR A 166 7.80 -17.58 1.88
N HIS A 167 9.10 -17.41 1.73
CA HIS A 167 9.76 -16.88 0.52
C HIS A 167 9.47 -17.65 -0.79
N ASN A 168 8.81 -18.80 -0.72
CA ASN A 168 8.41 -19.59 -1.91
C ASN A 168 7.00 -19.26 -2.42
N LEU A 169 6.23 -18.43 -1.72
CA LEU A 169 4.86 -18.08 -2.11
C LEU A 169 4.84 -16.90 -3.09
N THR A 170 5.83 -16.00 -2.99
CA THR A 170 5.98 -14.84 -3.85
C THR A 170 7.32 -14.83 -4.56
N ARG A 171 7.52 -13.89 -5.48
CA ARG A 171 8.86 -13.57 -6.01
C ARG A 171 9.66 -12.83 -4.92
N SER A 172 10.98 -12.81 -5.06
CA SER A 172 11.87 -12.17 -4.09
C SER A 172 11.70 -10.65 -4.03
N ALA A 173 12.05 -10.04 -2.91
CA ALA A 173 12.12 -8.58 -2.75
C ALA A 173 12.98 -7.93 -3.86
N GLU A 174 14.12 -8.54 -4.21
CA GLU A 174 15.01 -8.05 -5.26
C GLU A 174 14.34 -8.06 -6.64
N ASP A 175 13.59 -9.13 -7.00
CA ASP A 175 12.85 -9.21 -8.25
C ASP A 175 11.78 -8.11 -8.33
N PHE A 176 11.02 -7.90 -7.24
CA PHE A 176 10.01 -6.84 -7.17
C PHE A 176 10.62 -5.46 -7.32
N VAL A 177 11.68 -5.15 -6.56
CA VAL A 177 12.32 -3.83 -6.58
C VAL A 177 12.89 -3.49 -7.95
N LYS A 178 13.49 -4.46 -8.65
CA LYS A 178 13.94 -4.27 -10.04
C LYS A 178 12.78 -4.02 -10.99
N ALA A 179 11.72 -4.82 -10.89
CA ALA A 179 10.56 -4.71 -11.77
C ALA A 179 9.82 -3.35 -11.59
N ILE A 180 9.60 -2.91 -10.34
CA ILE A 180 8.97 -1.59 -10.11
C ILE A 180 9.88 -0.46 -10.61
N GLY A 181 11.20 -0.57 -10.41
CA GLY A 181 12.17 0.44 -10.86
C GLY A 181 12.16 0.60 -12.39
N GLU A 182 12.06 -0.50 -13.13
CA GLU A 182 11.93 -0.47 -14.60
C GLU A 182 10.67 0.29 -15.03
N VAL A 183 9.51 -0.04 -14.43
CA VAL A 183 8.24 0.62 -14.78
C VAL A 183 8.25 2.09 -14.36
N TYR A 184 8.72 2.43 -13.16
CA TYR A 184 8.79 3.83 -12.71
C TYR A 184 9.71 4.66 -13.59
N GLY A 185 10.82 4.09 -14.06
CA GLY A 185 11.72 4.72 -15.02
C GLY A 185 11.07 4.96 -16.38
N GLN A 186 10.31 4.01 -16.91
CA GLN A 186 9.58 4.16 -18.18
C GLN A 186 8.56 5.30 -18.15
N TYR A 187 7.84 5.46 -17.03
CA TYR A 187 6.82 6.50 -16.86
C TYR A 187 7.38 7.80 -16.28
N ASN A 188 8.65 7.82 -15.84
CA ASN A 188 9.30 8.96 -15.18
C ASN A 188 8.48 9.57 -14.04
N ILE A 189 8.01 8.71 -13.12
CA ILE A 189 7.07 9.06 -12.03
C ILE A 189 7.67 8.97 -10.63
N TRP A 190 8.99 8.98 -10.51
CA TRP A 190 9.72 8.79 -9.25
C TRP A 190 9.29 9.72 -8.11
N ASP A 191 8.87 10.93 -8.43
CA ASP A 191 8.42 11.96 -7.50
C ASP A 191 6.95 11.81 -7.09
N ARG A 192 6.19 10.97 -7.80
CA ARG A 192 4.76 10.71 -7.55
C ARG A 192 4.48 9.39 -6.87
N VAL A 193 5.48 8.53 -6.71
CA VAL A 193 5.32 7.18 -6.16
C VAL A 193 5.92 7.09 -4.76
N THR A 194 5.18 6.43 -3.88
CA THR A 194 5.68 5.88 -2.61
C THR A 194 5.65 4.35 -2.73
N HIS A 195 6.79 3.71 -2.53
CA HIS A 195 6.87 2.26 -2.44
C HIS A 195 6.62 1.85 -1.00
N GLN A 196 5.57 1.05 -0.76
CA GLN A 196 5.28 0.49 0.55
C GLN A 196 5.47 -1.03 0.56
N SER A 197 5.81 -1.60 1.70
CA SER A 197 5.89 -3.04 1.90
C SER A 197 5.84 -3.41 3.38
N PHE A 198 5.23 -4.55 3.68
CA PHE A 198 5.36 -5.20 4.99
C PHE A 198 6.72 -5.86 5.14
N GLU A 199 7.29 -6.36 4.06
CA GLU A 199 8.63 -6.93 4.04
C GLU A 199 9.65 -5.79 3.81
N TRP A 200 10.29 -5.32 4.89
CA TRP A 200 11.13 -4.12 4.86
C TRP A 200 12.45 -4.30 4.11
N LEU A 201 12.89 -5.53 3.82
CA LEU A 201 14.04 -5.72 2.94
C LEU A 201 13.80 -5.16 1.55
N ALA A 202 12.55 -5.21 1.04
CA ALA A 202 12.18 -4.56 -0.22
C ALA A 202 12.37 -3.04 -0.16
N LEU A 203 12.08 -2.41 0.99
CA LEU A 203 12.31 -0.97 1.20
C LEU A 203 13.80 -0.63 1.29
N VAL A 204 14.59 -1.44 1.98
CA VAL A 204 16.05 -1.31 2.07
C VAL A 204 16.66 -1.38 0.67
N LEU A 205 16.32 -2.42 -0.11
CA LEU A 205 16.78 -2.58 -1.49
C LEU A 205 16.35 -1.43 -2.40
N SER A 206 15.14 -0.90 -2.19
CA SER A 206 14.66 0.28 -2.93
C SER A 206 15.51 1.51 -2.63
N LYS A 207 15.90 1.74 -1.39
CA LYS A 207 16.78 2.85 -1.03
C LYS A 207 18.20 2.67 -1.57
N GLU A 208 18.68 1.44 -1.66
CA GLU A 208 20.00 1.13 -2.25
C GLU A 208 20.02 1.34 -3.77
N LEU A 209 19.00 0.84 -4.48
CA LEU A 209 18.96 0.90 -5.95
C LEU A 209 18.40 2.22 -6.48
N TYR A 210 17.44 2.80 -5.77
CA TYR A 210 16.71 4.01 -6.18
C TYR A 210 16.59 5.00 -5.00
N PRO A 211 17.68 5.68 -4.59
CA PRO A 211 17.69 6.53 -3.39
C PRO A 211 16.67 7.68 -3.41
N GLN A 212 16.19 8.06 -4.61
CA GLN A 212 15.16 9.08 -4.79
C GLN A 212 13.76 8.57 -4.48
N LEU A 213 13.51 7.26 -4.51
CA LEU A 213 12.19 6.68 -4.29
C LEU A 213 11.77 6.83 -2.81
N ARG A 214 10.58 7.36 -2.60
CA ARG A 214 9.98 7.39 -1.25
C ARG A 214 9.60 5.98 -0.83
N THR A 215 9.80 5.69 0.45
CA THR A 215 9.45 4.39 1.02
C THR A 215 8.56 4.54 2.24
N SER A 216 7.59 3.63 2.36
CA SER A 216 6.62 3.53 3.44
C SER A 216 6.76 2.19 4.14
N ALA A 217 7.12 2.22 5.41
CA ALA A 217 7.20 1.02 6.24
C ALA A 217 5.80 0.63 6.72
N LEU A 218 5.22 -0.40 6.09
CA LEU A 218 3.97 -1.02 6.56
C LEU A 218 4.25 -1.92 7.74
N PHE A 219 3.35 -1.94 8.70
CA PHE A 219 3.35 -2.90 9.79
C PHE A 219 2.00 -2.99 10.50
N ASP A 220 1.79 -4.13 11.12
CA ASP A 220 0.79 -4.38 12.15
C ASP A 220 1.45 -5.10 13.32
N ASP A 221 0.69 -5.45 14.33
CA ASP A 221 1.24 -6.14 15.50
C ASP A 221 1.67 -7.59 15.22
N SER A 222 1.25 -8.20 14.12
CA SER A 222 1.70 -9.54 13.71
C SER A 222 3.08 -9.53 13.04
N THR A 223 3.45 -8.42 12.39
CA THR A 223 4.71 -8.29 11.65
C THR A 223 5.85 -7.68 12.47
N ILE A 224 5.51 -6.93 13.53
CA ILE A 224 6.51 -6.27 14.40
C ILE A 224 7.41 -7.26 15.12
N TYR A 225 6.86 -8.42 15.50
CA TYR A 225 7.56 -9.42 16.30
C TYR A 225 7.83 -10.70 15.54
N LYS A 226 8.90 -11.39 15.93
CA LYS A 226 9.18 -12.74 15.45
C LYS A 226 7.97 -13.64 15.64
N GLN A 227 7.54 -14.34 14.61
CA GLN A 227 6.52 -15.38 14.73
C GLN A 227 6.99 -16.50 15.65
N LEU A 228 6.17 -16.86 16.62
CA LEU A 228 6.43 -18.03 17.48
C LEU A 228 6.19 -19.32 16.68
N PRO A 229 6.91 -20.44 17.01
CA PRO A 229 6.81 -21.69 16.26
C PRO A 229 5.42 -22.32 16.15
N ASN A 230 4.47 -21.88 16.97
CA ASN A 230 3.07 -22.33 16.98
C ASN A 230 2.14 -21.49 16.07
N GLY A 231 2.71 -20.56 15.27
CA GLY A 231 1.94 -19.66 14.39
C GLY A 231 1.18 -18.55 15.13
N SER A 232 1.30 -18.48 16.47
CA SER A 232 0.81 -17.31 17.22
C SER A 232 1.84 -16.18 17.01
N GLY A 233 1.55 -15.23 16.16
CA GLY A 233 2.30 -14.00 16.08
C GLY A 233 2.39 -13.33 17.45
N GLY A 234 3.52 -12.74 17.78
CA GLY A 234 3.60 -11.86 18.94
C GLY A 234 2.57 -10.75 18.74
N ASN A 235 1.79 -10.47 19.74
CA ASN A 235 0.93 -9.29 19.78
C ASN A 235 1.45 -8.32 20.83
N LEU A 236 0.84 -7.15 20.95
CA LEU A 236 1.22 -6.14 21.96
C LEU A 236 1.28 -6.66 23.41
N THR A 237 0.71 -7.83 23.67
CA THR A 237 0.65 -8.45 25.00
C THR A 237 1.52 -9.71 25.14
N THR A 238 1.84 -10.39 24.04
CA THR A 238 2.66 -11.61 24.02
C THR A 238 3.80 -11.46 23.01
N HIS A 239 4.86 -10.78 23.42
CA HIS A 239 6.02 -10.54 22.57
C HIS A 239 6.73 -11.83 22.16
N GLY A 240 6.92 -12.04 20.86
CA GLY A 240 8.02 -12.85 20.40
C GLY A 240 9.30 -12.02 20.52
N THR A 241 10.26 -12.43 21.32
CA THR A 241 11.57 -11.77 21.41
C THR A 241 12.43 -12.16 20.21
N GLY A 242 13.09 -11.20 19.61
CA GLY A 242 14.06 -11.40 18.54
C GLY A 242 13.68 -10.80 17.19
N PRO A 243 14.55 -10.97 16.18
CA PRO A 243 14.39 -10.33 14.88
C PRO A 243 13.15 -10.82 14.13
N SER A 244 12.41 -9.89 13.52
CA SER A 244 11.30 -10.18 12.62
C SER A 244 11.78 -10.26 11.16
N ASN A 245 11.38 -11.30 10.44
CA ASN A 245 11.67 -11.43 9.00
C ASN A 245 11.00 -10.30 8.21
N TRP A 246 9.81 -9.86 8.64
CA TRP A 246 9.08 -8.76 8.02
C TRP A 246 9.81 -7.41 8.16
N LEU A 247 10.57 -7.22 9.21
CA LEU A 247 11.30 -5.98 9.47
C LEU A 247 12.77 -6.05 8.97
N ALA A 248 13.05 -6.75 7.89
CA ALA A 248 14.41 -6.97 7.38
C ALA A 248 15.36 -7.57 8.42
N GLY A 249 14.84 -8.42 9.32
CA GLY A 249 15.61 -9.03 10.39
C GLY A 249 15.90 -8.11 11.59
N LEU A 250 15.26 -6.95 11.67
CA LEU A 250 15.41 -6.07 12.83
C LEU A 250 14.62 -6.61 14.02
N ASP A 251 15.22 -6.43 15.20
CA ASP A 251 14.59 -6.70 16.51
C ASP A 251 14.23 -5.36 17.14
N ILE A 252 12.92 -5.05 17.24
CA ILE A 252 12.46 -3.77 17.77
C ILE A 252 12.84 -3.55 19.23
N ASP A 253 13.05 -4.63 20.01
CA ASP A 253 13.45 -4.53 21.42
C ASP A 253 14.88 -4.01 21.59
N THR A 254 15.68 -3.98 20.53
CA THR A 254 17.03 -3.38 20.52
C THR A 254 17.01 -1.87 20.33
N PHE A 255 15.88 -1.29 19.91
CA PHE A 255 15.75 0.15 19.70
C PHE A 255 15.37 0.90 20.98
N PRO A 256 15.90 2.12 21.19
CA PRO A 256 15.55 2.91 22.36
C PRO A 256 14.08 3.35 22.34
N GLY A 257 13.47 3.42 23.53
CA GLY A 257 12.09 3.88 23.73
C GLY A 257 11.38 3.07 24.83
N ASP A 258 10.48 3.73 25.51
CA ASP A 258 9.71 3.14 26.60
C ASP A 258 8.51 2.33 26.09
N THR A 259 8.06 2.66 24.86
CA THR A 259 6.88 2.06 24.23
C THR A 259 7.24 1.37 22.91
N ILE A 260 6.40 0.41 22.51
CA ILE A 260 6.49 -0.25 21.19
C ILE A 260 6.39 0.80 20.06
N ALA A 261 5.49 1.76 20.22
CA ALA A 261 5.31 2.85 19.26
C ALA A 261 6.62 3.59 18.97
N GLU A 262 7.39 3.92 20.00
CA GLU A 262 8.69 4.59 19.84
C GLU A 262 9.73 3.71 19.17
N ARG A 263 9.78 2.42 19.54
CA ARG A 263 10.79 1.46 19.05
C ARG A 263 10.58 1.13 17.58
N VAL A 264 9.34 0.83 17.16
CA VAL A 264 9.03 0.49 15.75
C VAL A 264 9.26 1.68 14.82
N VAL A 265 8.94 2.90 15.26
CA VAL A 265 9.25 4.12 14.49
C VAL A 265 10.75 4.31 14.32
N ARG A 266 11.56 4.07 15.36
CA ARG A 266 13.02 4.16 15.25
C ARG A 266 13.60 3.06 14.39
N ALA A 267 13.02 1.87 14.41
CA ALA A 267 13.38 0.80 13.50
C ALA A 267 13.12 1.20 12.03
N ALA A 268 11.94 1.77 11.74
CA ALA A 268 11.63 2.29 10.39
C ALA A 268 12.57 3.42 9.96
N ALA A 269 12.91 4.33 10.87
CA ALA A 269 13.89 5.38 10.61
C ALA A 269 15.29 4.82 10.30
N SER A 270 15.70 3.71 10.92
CA SER A 270 17.01 3.10 10.73
C SER A 270 17.22 2.53 9.32
N ILE A 271 16.15 2.18 8.62
CA ILE A 271 16.17 1.74 7.21
C ILE A 271 15.97 2.90 6.22
N ASN A 272 16.03 4.15 6.69
CA ASN A 272 15.77 5.35 5.89
C ASN A 272 14.38 5.41 5.26
N ALA A 273 13.35 4.87 5.92
CA ALA A 273 11.98 5.06 5.49
C ALA A 273 11.60 6.56 5.54
N ASP A 274 10.77 7.02 4.60
CA ASP A 274 10.28 8.41 4.57
C ASP A 274 8.98 8.55 5.35
N LEU A 275 8.25 7.47 5.50
CA LEU A 275 7.00 7.43 6.26
C LEU A 275 6.73 6.01 6.83
N ILE A 276 5.80 5.97 7.77
CA ILE A 276 5.26 4.73 8.31
C ILE A 276 3.77 4.63 8.00
N SER A 277 3.32 3.41 7.73
CA SER A 277 1.90 3.10 7.52
C SER A 277 1.48 1.96 8.47
N PRO A 278 1.15 2.28 9.74
CA PRO A 278 0.68 1.30 10.71
C PRO A 278 -0.78 0.92 10.46
N SER A 279 -1.17 -0.30 10.86
CA SER A 279 -2.59 -0.63 11.08
C SER A 279 -3.21 0.33 12.11
N VAL A 280 -4.47 0.73 11.90
CA VAL A 280 -5.17 1.61 12.85
C VAL A 280 -5.43 0.88 14.16
N THR A 281 -5.91 -0.37 14.08
CA THR A 281 -6.31 -1.18 15.23
C THR A 281 -5.31 -2.29 15.45
N ALA A 282 -4.95 -2.55 16.70
CA ALA A 282 -4.13 -3.70 17.06
C ALA A 282 -4.93 -5.00 16.92
N GLY A 283 -4.27 -6.09 16.48
CA GLY A 283 -4.90 -7.40 16.30
C GLY A 283 -5.45 -8.01 17.58
N ALA A 284 -4.96 -7.55 18.75
CA ALA A 284 -5.49 -7.94 20.07
C ALA A 284 -6.78 -7.20 20.45
N SER A 285 -7.19 -6.19 19.68
CA SER A 285 -8.43 -5.45 19.95
C SER A 285 -9.66 -6.29 19.67
N SER A 286 -10.61 -6.30 20.61
CA SER A 286 -11.92 -6.94 20.44
C SER A 286 -12.94 -6.04 19.72
N ALA A 287 -12.57 -4.78 19.49
CA ALA A 287 -13.43 -3.76 18.89
C ALA A 287 -12.73 -3.11 17.69
N VAL A 288 -13.51 -2.55 16.76
CA VAL A 288 -13.02 -1.90 15.54
C VAL A 288 -13.25 -0.39 15.52
N ASP A 289 -13.84 0.15 16.59
CA ASP A 289 -14.21 1.55 16.72
C ASP A 289 -13.71 2.11 18.06
N PRO A 290 -13.04 3.29 18.08
CA PRO A 290 -12.56 3.91 19.32
C PRO A 290 -13.62 4.13 20.40
N ALA A 291 -14.90 4.21 20.02
CA ALA A 291 -16.00 4.35 20.97
C ALA A 291 -16.48 3.01 21.58
N GLU A 292 -15.97 1.87 21.09
CA GLU A 292 -16.34 0.55 21.61
C GLU A 292 -15.40 0.13 22.72
N GLU A 293 -15.96 -0.57 23.74
CA GLU A 293 -15.16 -1.15 24.82
C GLU A 293 -14.19 -2.21 24.27
N GLY A 294 -12.93 -2.16 24.71
CA GLY A 294 -11.90 -3.09 24.28
C GLY A 294 -11.18 -2.67 23.00
N TRP A 295 -11.47 -1.49 22.46
CA TRP A 295 -10.67 -0.98 21.34
C TRP A 295 -9.23 -0.64 21.76
N ILE A 296 -8.28 -1.08 20.98
CA ILE A 296 -6.85 -0.81 21.14
C ILE A 296 -6.32 -0.25 19.82
N GLY A 297 -5.91 1.03 19.82
CA GLY A 297 -5.23 1.65 18.68
C GLY A 297 -3.77 1.21 18.61
N LEU A 298 -3.34 0.65 17.48
CA LEU A 298 -1.92 0.42 17.24
C LEU A 298 -1.23 1.76 16.97
N VAL A 299 -1.78 2.56 16.04
CA VAL A 299 -1.34 3.95 15.86
C VAL A 299 -1.87 4.82 16.99
N ASN A 300 -1.01 5.60 17.61
CA ASN A 300 -1.34 6.48 18.72
C ASN A 300 -0.50 7.76 18.70
N LYS A 301 -0.85 8.71 19.57
CA LYS A 301 -0.17 10.02 19.63
C LYS A 301 1.34 9.92 19.83
N THR A 302 1.81 8.97 20.67
CA THR A 302 3.25 8.75 20.90
C THR A 302 3.95 8.30 19.61
N MET A 303 3.31 7.44 18.82
CA MET A 303 3.83 7.00 17.52
C MET A 303 3.97 8.19 16.56
N VAL A 304 2.91 9.01 16.43
CA VAL A 304 2.91 10.18 15.55
C VAL A 304 3.98 11.19 15.96
N ASP A 305 4.06 11.54 17.25
CA ASP A 305 5.04 12.50 17.74
C ASP A 305 6.48 12.01 17.55
N THR A 306 6.72 10.72 17.79
CA THR A 306 8.03 10.12 17.56
C THR A 306 8.40 10.15 16.07
N ALA A 307 7.48 9.78 15.19
CA ALA A 307 7.68 9.81 13.74
C ALA A 307 8.02 11.22 13.26
N HIS A 308 7.22 12.22 13.65
CA HIS A 308 7.44 13.61 13.28
C HIS A 308 8.79 14.13 13.82
N SER A 309 9.19 13.75 15.03
CA SER A 309 10.49 14.16 15.61
C SER A 309 11.67 13.61 14.81
N LEU A 310 11.49 12.52 14.10
CA LEU A 310 12.48 11.88 13.23
C LEU A 310 12.32 12.23 11.73
N GLY A 311 11.35 13.10 11.41
CA GLY A 311 11.07 13.55 10.05
C GLY A 311 10.28 12.56 9.19
N LEU A 312 9.66 11.54 9.80
CA LEU A 312 8.79 10.59 9.10
C LEU A 312 7.34 11.07 9.11
N GLN A 313 6.61 10.84 8.02
CA GLN A 313 5.16 10.98 7.98
C GLN A 313 4.46 9.73 8.51
N VAL A 314 3.20 9.87 8.92
CA VAL A 314 2.36 8.77 9.42
C VAL A 314 1.06 8.70 8.61
N LYS A 315 0.81 7.59 7.91
CA LYS A 315 -0.36 7.36 7.05
C LYS A 315 -0.96 5.99 7.34
N PRO A 316 -1.82 5.88 8.36
CA PRO A 316 -2.36 4.59 8.81
C PRO A 316 -3.40 4.00 7.86
N TRP A 317 -3.57 2.68 7.94
CA TRP A 317 -4.52 1.83 7.22
C TRP A 317 -5.22 0.85 8.17
N THR A 318 -6.38 0.30 7.91
CA THR A 318 -7.37 0.84 7.00
C THR A 318 -8.45 1.48 7.86
N ALA A 319 -8.64 2.78 7.74
CA ALA A 319 -9.65 3.48 8.52
C ALA A 319 -10.93 3.60 7.69
N ASN A 320 -12.04 3.04 8.22
CA ASN A 320 -13.31 2.90 7.49
C ASN A 320 -14.51 3.45 8.25
N ARG A 321 -14.27 4.10 9.39
CA ARG A 321 -15.34 4.60 10.26
C ARG A 321 -15.08 6.06 10.63
N LYS A 322 -16.16 6.83 10.78
CA LYS A 322 -16.08 8.24 11.14
C LYS A 322 -15.29 8.47 12.43
N ASN A 323 -15.54 7.67 13.48
CA ASN A 323 -14.83 7.81 14.75
C ASN A 323 -13.31 7.52 14.62
N LEU A 324 -12.92 6.59 13.74
CA LEU A 324 -11.51 6.36 13.41
C LEU A 324 -10.89 7.56 12.70
N PHE A 325 -11.59 8.14 11.70
CA PHE A 325 -11.11 9.36 11.04
C PHE A 325 -10.91 10.50 12.02
N GLU A 326 -11.88 10.74 12.90
CA GLU A 326 -11.80 11.80 13.93
C GLU A 326 -10.63 11.56 14.89
N TYR A 327 -10.47 10.32 15.37
CA TYR A 327 -9.33 9.92 16.21
C TYR A 327 -7.99 10.20 15.51
N LEU A 328 -7.85 9.81 14.25
CA LEU A 328 -6.62 9.98 13.47
C LEU A 328 -6.30 11.47 13.25
N PHE A 329 -7.30 12.32 12.99
CA PHE A 329 -7.12 13.77 12.93
C PHE A 329 -6.64 14.34 14.28
N ASP A 330 -7.22 13.87 15.38
CA ASP A 330 -6.89 14.38 16.72
C ASP A 330 -5.45 14.03 17.13
N ILE A 331 -4.94 12.86 16.73
CA ILE A 331 -3.54 12.51 16.97
C ILE A 331 -2.55 13.10 15.96
N GLY A 332 -3.04 13.69 14.84
CA GLY A 332 -2.25 14.49 13.90
C GLY A 332 -1.53 13.68 12.80
N VAL A 333 -2.17 12.67 12.24
CA VAL A 333 -1.62 11.91 11.09
C VAL A 333 -1.53 12.75 9.81
N ASP A 334 -0.62 12.38 8.90
CA ASP A 334 -0.35 13.14 7.65
C ASP A 334 -1.24 12.72 6.48
N GLY A 335 -1.92 11.61 6.59
CA GLY A 335 -2.85 11.08 5.60
C GLY A 335 -3.59 9.86 6.14
N ILE A 336 -4.59 9.40 5.42
CA ILE A 336 -5.42 8.25 5.81
C ILE A 336 -5.67 7.37 4.59
N ILE A 337 -5.42 6.06 4.75
CA ILE A 337 -5.74 5.02 3.77
C ILE A 337 -7.10 4.43 4.15
N THR A 338 -8.09 4.49 3.22
CA THR A 338 -9.47 4.09 3.47
C THR A 338 -10.09 3.31 2.32
N ASP A 339 -10.93 2.34 2.64
CA ASP A 339 -11.78 1.63 1.66
C ASP A 339 -12.93 2.52 1.14
N TYR A 340 -13.25 3.60 1.87
CA TYR A 340 -14.37 4.50 1.60
C TYR A 340 -13.89 5.94 1.38
N PRO A 341 -13.20 6.24 0.26
CA PRO A 341 -12.66 7.58 -0.01
C PRO A 341 -13.76 8.66 -0.03
N HIS A 342 -14.95 8.33 -0.51
CA HIS A 342 -16.11 9.20 -0.51
C HIS A 342 -16.51 9.64 0.92
N GLU A 343 -16.55 8.72 1.88
CA GLU A 343 -16.93 9.01 3.27
C GLU A 343 -15.88 9.90 3.97
N LEU A 344 -14.60 9.59 3.77
CA LEU A 344 -13.51 10.42 4.32
C LEU A 344 -13.54 11.81 3.70
N ARG A 345 -13.71 11.92 2.37
CA ARG A 345 -13.83 13.21 1.68
C ARG A 345 -14.98 14.05 2.23
N ARG A 346 -16.16 13.46 2.36
CA ARG A 346 -17.35 14.13 2.92
C ARG A 346 -17.08 14.69 4.32
N LEU A 347 -16.38 13.93 5.17
CA LEU A 347 -16.01 14.41 6.50
C LEU A 347 -15.03 15.59 6.45
N LEU A 348 -14.02 15.52 5.59
CA LEU A 348 -13.02 16.59 5.41
C LEU A 348 -13.66 17.88 4.87
N GLU A 349 -14.58 17.77 3.90
CA GLU A 349 -15.38 18.91 3.39
C GLU A 349 -16.21 19.55 4.49
N HIS A 350 -16.85 18.72 5.33
CA HIS A 350 -17.66 19.22 6.46
C HIS A 350 -16.80 19.93 7.53
N LYS A 351 -15.61 19.41 7.81
CA LYS A 351 -14.66 20.04 8.74
C LYS A 351 -14.08 21.36 8.19
N GLY A 352 -13.85 21.45 6.87
CA GLY A 352 -13.35 22.65 6.20
C GLY A 352 -11.94 23.09 6.63
N THR A 353 -11.19 22.25 7.33
CA THR A 353 -9.87 22.55 7.88
C THR A 353 -8.70 22.16 6.97
N TYR A 354 -8.96 21.26 6.03
CA TYR A 354 -7.93 20.72 5.15
C TYR A 354 -8.22 21.07 3.70
N PRO A 355 -7.23 21.51 2.92
CA PRO A 355 -7.38 21.63 1.48
C PRO A 355 -7.53 20.23 0.86
N LEU A 356 -8.42 20.09 -0.12
CA LEU A 356 -8.73 18.83 -0.79
C LEU A 356 -8.40 18.90 -2.27
N ALA A 357 -7.92 17.80 -2.83
CA ALA A 357 -7.73 17.63 -4.25
C ALA A 357 -9.07 17.82 -4.99
N PRO A 358 -9.09 18.32 -6.24
CA PRO A 358 -10.30 18.41 -7.02
C PRO A 358 -10.96 17.03 -7.21
N VAL A 359 -12.30 17.00 -7.28
CA VAL A 359 -13.01 15.81 -7.75
C VAL A 359 -12.76 15.61 -9.23
N GLY A 360 -12.67 14.35 -9.66
CA GLY A 360 -12.39 14.04 -11.05
C GLY A 360 -13.57 14.34 -11.99
N ASP A 361 -13.27 14.58 -13.27
CA ASP A 361 -14.27 14.69 -14.33
C ASP A 361 -14.84 13.30 -14.63
N VAL A 362 -16.08 13.06 -14.18
CA VAL A 362 -16.76 11.76 -14.34
C VAL A 362 -16.85 11.34 -15.81
N GLY A 363 -17.16 12.27 -16.72
CA GLY A 363 -17.31 11.97 -18.15
C GLY A 363 -16.00 11.50 -18.77
N ARG A 364 -14.90 12.20 -18.48
CA ARG A 364 -13.55 11.83 -18.95
C ARG A 364 -13.10 10.50 -18.33
N ILE A 365 -13.23 10.34 -17.01
CA ILE A 365 -12.80 9.14 -16.31
C ILE A 365 -13.53 7.91 -16.84
N MET A 366 -14.87 7.96 -16.94
CA MET A 366 -15.66 6.84 -17.45
C MET A 366 -15.42 6.56 -18.93
N GLY A 367 -15.14 7.58 -19.74
CA GLY A 367 -14.72 7.41 -21.13
C GLY A 367 -13.36 6.70 -21.24
N CYS A 368 -12.40 7.06 -20.41
CA CYS A 368 -11.11 6.37 -20.32
C CYS A 368 -11.27 4.94 -19.76
N LEU A 369 -12.12 4.74 -18.76
CA LEU A 369 -12.41 3.41 -18.24
C LEU A 369 -12.98 2.50 -19.32
N ALA A 370 -13.95 2.95 -20.08
CA ALA A 370 -14.51 2.17 -21.20
C ALA A 370 -13.46 1.79 -22.26
N LYS A 371 -12.45 2.64 -22.46
CA LYS A 371 -11.33 2.40 -23.39
C LYS A 371 -10.32 1.39 -22.86
N HIS A 372 -9.96 1.47 -21.57
CA HIS A 372 -8.85 0.73 -20.98
C HIS A 372 -9.31 -0.53 -20.23
N ASN A 373 -10.54 -0.55 -19.68
CA ASN A 373 -11.04 -1.73 -19.01
C ASN A 373 -11.37 -2.80 -20.05
N GLN A 374 -10.65 -3.90 -20.03
CA GLN A 374 -10.82 -5.01 -20.97
C GLN A 374 -12.04 -5.85 -20.55
N TYR A 375 -13.26 -5.26 -20.66
CA TYR A 375 -14.47 -6.05 -20.61
C TYR A 375 -14.49 -7.01 -21.81
N THR A 376 -14.70 -8.26 -21.58
CA THR A 376 -15.45 -9.02 -22.55
C THR A 376 -16.92 -8.61 -22.34
N GLU A 377 -17.48 -7.77 -23.23
CA GLU A 377 -18.92 -7.66 -23.33
C GLU A 377 -19.45 -9.05 -23.55
N THR A 378 -19.85 -9.72 -22.47
CA THR A 378 -20.80 -10.79 -22.62
C THR A 378 -22.03 -10.09 -23.14
N LYS A 379 -22.39 -10.37 -24.41
CA LYS A 379 -23.75 -10.10 -24.92
C LYS A 379 -24.72 -10.91 -24.05
N GLY A 380 -24.86 -10.48 -22.83
CA GLY A 380 -25.87 -10.95 -21.89
C GLY A 380 -27.16 -10.29 -22.30
N ASN A 381 -28.13 -11.09 -22.76
CA ASN A 381 -29.49 -10.70 -22.99
C ASN A 381 -29.96 -9.75 -21.88
N GLY A 382 -30.29 -8.53 -22.28
CA GLY A 382 -30.79 -7.50 -21.38
C GLY A 382 -31.92 -7.99 -20.52
N LYS A 383 -31.72 -7.89 -19.23
CA LYS A 383 -32.75 -7.59 -18.25
C LYS A 383 -32.14 -6.54 -17.34
N GLY A 384 -32.46 -5.29 -17.67
CA GLY A 384 -32.19 -4.18 -16.76
C GLY A 384 -32.93 -4.39 -15.45
N TYR A 385 -32.30 -3.94 -14.40
CA TYR A 385 -32.95 -3.59 -13.14
C TYR A 385 -33.22 -2.10 -13.17
#